data_2a7bcca8eac3960a8597564d7037c5db
#
_entry.id   2a7bcca8eac3960a8597564d7037c5db
#
_cell.length_a   1.000
_cell.length_b   1.000
_cell.length_c   1.000
_cell.angle_alpha   90.00
_cell.angle_beta   90.00
_cell.angle_gamma   90.00
#
_symmetry.space_group_name_H-M   'P 1'
#
loop_
_entity.id
_entity.type
_entity.pdbx_description
1 polymer ?
#
loop_
_entity_poly.entity_id
_entity_poly.type
_entity_poly.pdbx_seq_one_letter_code
_entity_poly.pdbx_strand_id
1 'polypeptide(L)'
;MENGKHPLVGVLAIQGDYAAHARALIDSGAEPVMIRTAEELVGLDGLIIPGGESTTMLRFLERDGFLGELKKFVETKPAFGTCAGCILLAKEVLHPAQPSLSVLDAAVERNAYGRQIDSTILSAETSLPGGPLEMVFIRAPRMTKVGDDVEVLADREGFPVLVRQGHLMAATFHPELSADRRVHQLFVDIVKRNLNGRRSSQPVEEAVYTELDVRTQ
;
A
#
# COMPACT_ATOMS: atom_id res chain seq x y z
N MET A 1 -11.28 -27.64 -0.66
CA MET A 1 -11.47 -26.23 -0.26
C MET A 1 -10.26 -25.89 0.59
N GLU A 2 -9.26 -25.22 0.00
CA GLU A 2 -8.08 -24.78 0.76
C GLU A 2 -8.52 -23.75 1.80
N ASN A 3 -8.28 -24.07 3.05
CA ASN A 3 -8.36 -23.11 4.15
C ASN A 3 -7.18 -22.12 4.02
N GLY A 4 -7.23 -21.27 3.00
CA GLY A 4 -6.24 -20.24 2.76
C GLY A 4 -6.33 -19.20 3.87
N LYS A 5 -5.33 -19.16 4.74
CA LYS A 5 -5.17 -18.09 5.76
C LYS A 5 -5.27 -16.74 5.06
N HIS A 6 -6.14 -15.85 5.55
CA HIS A 6 -6.22 -14.47 5.05
C HIS A 6 -4.85 -13.80 5.19
N PRO A 7 -4.39 -13.02 4.18
CA PRO A 7 -3.15 -12.29 4.31
C PRO A 7 -3.23 -11.26 5.43
N LEU A 8 -2.15 -11.15 6.21
CA LEU A 8 -2.04 -10.20 7.32
C LEU A 8 -1.53 -8.87 6.78
N VAL A 9 -2.38 -7.85 6.77
CA VAL A 9 -2.05 -6.54 6.19
C VAL A 9 -2.01 -5.47 7.27
N GLY A 10 -0.82 -4.87 7.45
CA GLY A 10 -0.65 -3.72 8.33
C GLY A 10 -1.39 -2.49 7.81
N VAL A 11 -1.93 -1.69 8.70
CA VAL A 11 -2.41 -0.34 8.42
C VAL A 11 -1.70 0.62 9.36
N LEU A 12 -0.93 1.56 8.80
CA LEU A 12 -0.16 2.52 9.57
C LEU A 12 -1.12 3.46 10.32
N ALA A 13 -1.27 3.25 11.65
CA ALA A 13 -2.27 3.90 12.48
C ALA A 13 -1.70 5.12 13.24
N ILE A 14 -0.96 5.97 12.52
CA ILE A 14 -0.39 7.22 13.05
C ILE A 14 -1.37 8.37 12.82
N GLN A 15 -1.95 8.45 11.60
CA GLN A 15 -2.83 9.52 11.17
C GLN A 15 -3.74 9.05 10.03
N GLY A 16 -4.80 9.81 9.73
CA GLY A 16 -5.74 9.49 8.64
C GLY A 16 -6.80 8.47 9.02
N ASP A 17 -7.61 8.04 8.04
CA ASP A 17 -8.71 7.11 8.29
C ASP A 17 -8.25 5.63 8.17
N TYR A 18 -7.32 5.25 9.05
CA TYR A 18 -6.83 3.87 9.14
C TYR A 18 -7.96 2.87 9.47
N ALA A 19 -8.99 3.30 10.20
CA ALA A 19 -10.14 2.46 10.51
C ALA A 19 -10.99 2.13 9.28
N ALA A 20 -11.15 3.08 8.34
CA ALA A 20 -11.82 2.83 7.07
C ALA A 20 -11.03 1.87 6.18
N HIS A 21 -9.71 2.02 6.11
CA HIS A 21 -8.85 1.05 5.43
C HIS A 21 -8.97 -0.36 6.01
N ALA A 22 -9.03 -0.49 7.35
CA ALA A 22 -9.21 -1.79 7.99
C ALA A 22 -10.53 -2.45 7.58
N ARG A 23 -11.63 -1.71 7.58
CA ARG A 23 -12.92 -2.21 7.10
C ARG A 23 -12.85 -2.66 5.65
N ALA A 24 -12.24 -1.84 4.78
CA ALA A 24 -12.07 -2.16 3.37
C ALA A 24 -11.21 -3.41 3.13
N LEU A 25 -10.19 -3.65 3.95
CA LEU A 25 -9.36 -4.86 3.92
C LEU A 25 -10.16 -6.11 4.32
N ILE A 26 -10.98 -6.03 5.38
CA ILE A 26 -11.86 -7.12 5.79
C ILE A 26 -12.83 -7.48 4.67
N ASP A 27 -13.49 -6.47 4.08
CA ASP A 27 -14.41 -6.64 2.95
C ASP A 27 -13.72 -7.26 1.72
N SER A 28 -12.41 -7.06 1.58
CA SER A 28 -11.56 -7.57 0.49
C SER A 28 -10.87 -8.91 0.81
N GLY A 29 -11.13 -9.51 1.98
CA GLY A 29 -10.63 -10.82 2.37
C GLY A 29 -9.18 -10.82 2.88
N ALA A 30 -8.79 -9.79 3.63
CA ALA A 30 -7.54 -9.70 4.38
C ALA A 30 -7.80 -9.47 5.87
N GLU A 31 -6.83 -9.77 6.71
CA GLU A 31 -6.84 -9.49 8.15
C GLU A 31 -6.03 -8.22 8.43
N PRO A 32 -6.65 -7.11 8.87
CA PRO A 32 -5.95 -5.87 9.15
C PRO A 32 -5.28 -5.87 10.51
N VAL A 33 -4.07 -5.31 10.59
CA VAL A 33 -3.33 -5.06 11.84
C VAL A 33 -2.98 -3.58 11.92
N MET A 34 -3.42 -2.89 12.98
CA MET A 34 -3.03 -1.50 13.21
C MET A 34 -1.60 -1.44 13.72
N ILE A 35 -0.71 -0.72 13.02
CA ILE A 35 0.68 -0.61 13.42
C ILE A 35 1.06 0.84 13.75
N ARG A 36 1.91 1.02 14.76
CA ARG A 36 2.45 2.30 15.22
C ARG A 36 3.94 2.27 15.49
N THR A 37 4.54 1.08 15.49
CA THR A 37 5.97 0.89 15.75
C THR A 37 6.62 0.01 14.69
N ALA A 38 7.94 0.05 14.61
CA ALA A 38 8.70 -0.74 13.66
C ALA A 38 8.59 -2.26 13.91
N GLU A 39 8.53 -2.66 15.18
CA GLU A 39 8.45 -4.06 15.59
C GLU A 39 7.16 -4.72 15.08
N GLU A 40 6.08 -3.95 14.98
CA GLU A 40 4.79 -4.43 14.50
C GLU A 40 4.76 -4.73 12.99
N LEU A 41 5.82 -4.36 12.23
CA LEU A 41 5.99 -4.76 10.84
C LEU A 41 6.30 -6.26 10.68
N VAL A 42 6.79 -6.90 11.75
CA VAL A 42 7.20 -8.30 11.70
C VAL A 42 6.00 -9.21 11.45
N GLY A 43 6.14 -10.12 10.48
CA GLY A 43 5.09 -11.09 10.15
C GLY A 43 3.97 -10.58 9.23
N LEU A 44 3.94 -9.28 8.90
CA LEU A 44 2.96 -8.75 7.95
C LEU A 44 3.27 -9.21 6.51
N ASP A 45 2.22 -9.38 5.72
CA ASP A 45 2.27 -9.78 4.31
C ASP A 45 2.22 -8.58 3.36
N GLY A 46 1.67 -7.46 3.83
CA GLY A 46 1.56 -6.20 3.12
C GLY A 46 1.27 -5.03 4.06
N LEU A 47 1.28 -3.81 3.55
CA LEU A 47 1.08 -2.60 4.33
C LEU A 47 0.26 -1.56 3.58
N ILE A 48 -0.68 -0.91 4.27
CA ILE A 48 -1.33 0.32 3.82
C ILE A 48 -0.76 1.51 4.61
N ILE A 49 -0.37 2.56 3.88
CA ILE A 49 0.02 3.87 4.41
C ILE A 49 -1.12 4.84 4.10
N PRO A 50 -1.98 5.19 5.07
CA PRO A 50 -3.16 6.02 4.86
C PRO A 50 -2.84 7.47 4.47
N GLY A 51 -3.91 8.22 4.14
CA GLY A 51 -3.89 9.66 4.03
C GLY A 51 -3.58 10.34 5.36
N GLY A 52 -3.47 11.66 5.34
CA GLY A 52 -3.18 12.50 6.50
C GLY A 52 -2.29 13.69 6.12
N GLU A 53 -1.51 14.20 7.07
CA GLU A 53 -0.52 15.24 6.80
C GLU A 53 0.88 14.62 6.72
N SER A 54 1.47 14.62 5.52
CA SER A 54 2.69 13.87 5.21
C SER A 54 3.91 14.31 6.03
N THR A 55 4.02 15.60 6.38
CA THR A 55 5.13 16.10 7.20
C THR A 55 5.05 15.60 8.65
N THR A 56 3.85 15.57 9.20
CA THR A 56 3.59 15.03 10.56
C THR A 56 3.85 13.53 10.60
N MET A 57 3.40 12.79 9.59
CA MET A 57 3.68 11.36 9.46
C MET A 57 5.18 11.10 9.39
N LEU A 58 5.90 11.87 8.56
CA LEU A 58 7.34 11.73 8.41
C LEU A 58 8.08 11.95 9.73
N ARG A 59 7.75 13.04 10.45
CA ARG A 59 8.33 13.33 11.78
C ARG A 59 8.09 12.22 12.80
N PHE A 60 6.95 11.55 12.72
CA PHE A 60 6.67 10.41 13.57
C PHE A 60 7.54 9.20 13.17
N LEU A 61 7.61 8.91 11.88
CA LEU A 61 8.38 7.79 11.34
C LEU A 61 9.90 7.95 11.54
N GLU A 62 10.41 9.17 11.65
CA GLU A 62 11.83 9.44 11.94
C GLU A 62 12.24 9.05 13.37
N ARG A 63 11.26 8.82 14.27
CA ARG A 63 11.55 8.38 15.63
C ARG A 63 11.91 6.90 15.65
N ASP A 64 12.80 6.54 16.53
CA ASP A 64 13.17 5.16 16.88
C ASP A 64 13.56 4.28 15.68
N GLY A 65 14.00 4.91 14.57
CA GLY A 65 14.42 4.19 13.36
C GLY A 65 13.27 3.63 12.52
N PHE A 66 12.01 3.96 12.83
CA PHE A 66 10.85 3.38 12.14
C PHE A 66 10.85 3.65 10.62
N LEU A 67 11.27 4.86 10.20
CA LEU A 67 11.34 5.18 8.76
C LEU A 67 12.27 4.21 7.99
N GLY A 68 13.41 3.83 8.60
CA GLY A 68 14.36 2.90 8.00
C GLY A 68 13.79 1.48 7.86
N GLU A 69 13.12 0.98 8.90
CA GLU A 69 12.48 -0.35 8.86
C GLU A 69 11.27 -0.37 7.91
N LEU A 70 10.49 0.71 7.89
CA LEU A 70 9.39 0.88 6.94
C LEU A 70 9.90 0.85 5.49
N LYS A 71 11.03 1.55 5.20
CA LYS A 71 11.65 1.53 3.88
C LYS A 71 12.05 0.10 3.47
N LYS A 72 12.77 -0.63 4.32
CA LYS A 72 13.14 -2.04 4.07
C LYS A 72 11.91 -2.92 3.81
N PHE A 73 10.83 -2.68 4.54
CA PHE A 73 9.58 -3.42 4.36
C PHE A 73 9.00 -3.19 2.97
N VAL A 74 8.79 -1.93 2.57
CA VAL A 74 8.12 -1.59 1.30
C VAL A 74 9.00 -1.87 0.07
N GLU A 75 10.33 -1.98 0.22
CA GLU A 75 11.23 -2.42 -0.84
C GLU A 75 11.02 -3.89 -1.22
N THR A 76 10.50 -4.72 -0.32
CA THR A 76 10.42 -6.17 -0.50
C THR A 76 9.03 -6.76 -0.36
N LYS A 77 8.08 -6.02 0.21
CA LYS A 77 6.71 -6.48 0.45
C LYS A 77 5.69 -5.49 -0.12
N PRO A 78 4.49 -5.98 -0.48
CA PRO A 78 3.41 -5.14 -0.98
C PRO A 78 3.11 -3.96 -0.08
N ALA A 79 3.02 -2.77 -0.69
CA ALA A 79 2.61 -1.56 0.00
C ALA A 79 1.65 -0.73 -0.85
N PHE A 80 0.67 -0.12 -0.20
CA PHE A 80 -0.30 0.77 -0.81
C PHE A 80 -0.37 2.09 -0.05
N GLY A 81 -0.05 3.20 -0.74
CA GLY A 81 -0.13 4.54 -0.17
C GLY A 81 -1.31 5.33 -0.73
N THR A 82 -2.15 5.93 0.15
CA THR A 82 -3.24 6.81 -0.25
C THR A 82 -2.97 8.25 0.18
N CYS A 83 -3.25 9.23 -0.68
CA CYS A 83 -3.07 10.66 -0.41
C CYS A 83 -1.67 10.97 0.17
N ALA A 84 -1.52 11.21 1.48
CA ALA A 84 -0.23 11.41 2.13
C ALA A 84 0.67 10.17 2.04
N GLY A 85 0.11 8.97 2.07
CA GLY A 85 0.84 7.71 1.86
C GLY A 85 1.45 7.62 0.45
N CYS A 86 0.76 8.13 -0.57
CA CYS A 86 1.31 8.26 -1.92
C CYS A 86 2.54 9.18 -1.94
N ILE A 87 2.49 10.33 -1.23
CA ILE A 87 3.61 11.25 -1.08
C ILE A 87 4.80 10.54 -0.42
N LEU A 88 4.57 9.74 0.61
CA LEU A 88 5.63 9.01 1.32
C LEU A 88 6.29 7.92 0.47
N LEU A 89 5.57 7.28 -0.45
CA LEU A 89 6.14 6.26 -1.35
C LEU A 89 6.93 6.87 -2.50
N ALA A 90 6.57 8.08 -2.96
CA ALA A 90 7.11 8.71 -4.17
C ALA A 90 8.62 8.90 -4.12
N LYS A 91 9.28 8.76 -5.27
CA LYS A 91 10.71 9.00 -5.45
C LYS A 91 11.06 10.48 -5.36
N GLU A 92 10.19 11.35 -5.85
CA GLU A 92 10.37 12.79 -5.82
C GLU A 92 9.12 13.48 -5.25
N VAL A 93 9.32 14.40 -4.31
CA VAL A 93 8.24 15.17 -3.68
C VAL A 93 8.49 16.66 -3.89
N LEU A 94 7.49 17.34 -4.48
CA LEU A 94 7.56 18.73 -4.91
C LEU A 94 6.58 19.62 -4.14
N HIS A 95 6.90 20.91 -4.06
CA HIS A 95 6.07 22.02 -3.63
C HIS A 95 5.29 21.84 -2.30
N PRO A 96 5.97 21.85 -1.15
CA PRO A 96 7.41 21.91 -0.93
C PRO A 96 8.07 20.51 -0.99
N ALA A 97 9.34 20.48 -1.33
CA ALA A 97 10.13 19.26 -1.26
C ALA A 97 10.18 18.72 0.18
N GLN A 98 10.14 17.39 0.33
CA GLN A 98 10.34 16.71 1.60
C GLN A 98 10.98 15.35 1.36
N PRO A 99 11.63 14.76 2.38
CA PRO A 99 12.05 13.36 2.34
C PRO A 99 10.86 12.41 2.17
N SER A 100 11.15 11.25 1.57
CA SER A 100 10.20 10.16 1.33
C SER A 100 10.90 8.82 1.43
N LEU A 101 10.18 7.72 1.27
CA LEU A 101 10.74 6.37 1.18
C LEU A 101 11.45 6.14 -0.16
N SER A 102 11.12 6.92 -1.19
CA SER A 102 11.74 6.91 -2.52
C SER A 102 11.73 5.54 -3.21
N VAL A 103 10.61 4.82 -3.14
CA VAL A 103 10.46 3.46 -3.69
C VAL A 103 9.55 3.39 -4.92
N LEU A 104 8.61 4.32 -5.07
CA LEU A 104 7.73 4.42 -6.23
C LEU A 104 8.32 5.42 -7.22
N ASP A 105 8.55 5.04 -8.47
CA ASP A 105 9.09 5.91 -9.52
C ASP A 105 8.06 6.92 -10.02
N ALA A 106 7.72 7.86 -9.15
CA ALA A 106 6.77 8.93 -9.38
C ALA A 106 7.26 10.25 -8.78
N ALA A 107 6.93 11.37 -9.44
CA ALA A 107 7.05 12.71 -8.91
C ALA A 107 5.68 13.19 -8.43
N VAL A 108 5.58 13.64 -7.19
CA VAL A 108 4.32 14.02 -6.55
C VAL A 108 4.40 15.46 -6.02
N GLU A 109 3.48 16.29 -6.46
CA GLU A 109 3.29 17.67 -6.00
C GLU A 109 2.28 17.71 -4.85
N ARG A 110 2.69 18.24 -3.68
CA ARG A 110 1.91 18.17 -2.44
C ARG A 110 0.72 19.11 -2.38
N ASN A 111 0.84 20.33 -2.87
CA ASN A 111 -0.16 21.38 -2.74
C ASN A 111 -0.70 21.80 -4.10
N ALA A 112 -0.97 20.85 -4.97
CA ALA A 112 -1.25 21.07 -6.38
C ALA A 112 -2.52 21.86 -6.66
N TYR A 113 -3.49 21.85 -5.75
CA TYR A 113 -4.80 22.49 -5.94
C TYR A 113 -4.98 23.81 -5.15
N GLY A 114 -3.88 24.40 -4.67
CA GLY A 114 -3.88 25.69 -4.00
C GLY A 114 -4.56 25.70 -2.62
N ARG A 115 -5.03 26.91 -2.20
CA ARG A 115 -5.70 27.09 -0.89
C ARG A 115 -7.19 26.72 -0.89
N GLN A 116 -7.75 26.38 -2.02
CA GLN A 116 -9.15 25.94 -2.10
C GLN A 116 -9.27 24.52 -1.53
N ILE A 117 -10.26 24.38 -0.65
CA ILE A 117 -10.65 23.10 -0.04
C ILE A 117 -11.47 22.38 -1.10
N ASP A 118 -10.79 21.87 -2.13
CA ASP A 118 -11.46 21.06 -3.15
C ASP A 118 -11.51 19.61 -2.67
N SER A 119 -12.48 19.35 -1.80
CA SER A 119 -12.98 18.00 -1.61
C SER A 119 -14.00 17.75 -2.72
N THR A 120 -13.77 16.72 -3.51
CA THR A 120 -14.70 16.34 -4.58
C THR A 120 -14.86 14.84 -4.63
N ILE A 121 -16.08 14.41 -4.93
CA ILE A 121 -16.36 13.01 -5.26
C ILE A 121 -16.68 12.99 -6.75
N LEU A 122 -15.97 12.19 -7.50
CA LEU A 122 -16.21 12.03 -8.93
C LEU A 122 -16.11 10.56 -9.32
N SER A 123 -16.73 10.24 -10.45
CA SER A 123 -16.57 8.95 -11.10
C SER A 123 -15.69 9.13 -12.32
N ALA A 124 -14.63 8.35 -12.44
CA ALA A 124 -13.68 8.43 -13.54
C ALA A 124 -13.38 7.04 -14.11
N GLU A 125 -13.00 7.03 -15.39
CA GLU A 125 -12.59 5.80 -16.06
C GLU A 125 -11.34 5.21 -15.41
N THR A 126 -11.29 3.89 -15.40
CA THR A 126 -10.19 3.12 -14.84
C THR A 126 -9.97 1.86 -15.67
N SER A 127 -8.76 1.33 -15.67
CA SER A 127 -8.46 0.01 -16.25
C SER A 127 -8.96 -1.15 -15.39
N LEU A 128 -9.48 -0.88 -14.17
CA LEU A 128 -10.06 -1.92 -13.33
C LEU A 128 -11.40 -2.39 -13.92
N PRO A 129 -11.68 -3.69 -13.89
CA PRO A 129 -12.96 -4.22 -14.38
C PRO A 129 -14.14 -3.67 -13.56
N GLY A 130 -15.30 -3.50 -14.21
CA GLY A 130 -16.53 -3.06 -13.55
C GLY A 130 -16.93 -1.60 -13.83
N GLY A 131 -16.29 -0.94 -14.81
CA GLY A 131 -16.65 0.42 -15.25
C GLY A 131 -16.04 1.51 -14.38
N PRO A 132 -16.55 2.75 -14.46
CA PRO A 132 -15.98 3.90 -13.77
C PRO A 132 -15.82 3.67 -12.27
N LEU A 133 -14.81 4.29 -11.67
CA LEU A 133 -14.47 4.17 -10.25
C LEU A 133 -14.86 5.46 -9.53
N GLU A 134 -15.57 5.33 -8.40
CA GLU A 134 -15.82 6.44 -7.50
C GLU A 134 -14.54 6.81 -6.75
N MET A 135 -14.13 8.07 -6.85
CA MET A 135 -12.90 8.60 -6.28
C MET A 135 -13.21 9.79 -5.38
N VAL A 136 -12.84 9.68 -4.09
CA VAL A 136 -13.00 10.74 -3.08
C VAL A 136 -11.67 11.48 -2.94
N PHE A 137 -11.62 12.72 -3.39
CA PHE A 137 -10.44 13.59 -3.26
C PHE A 137 -10.62 14.56 -2.10
N ILE A 138 -9.61 14.66 -1.23
CA ILE A 138 -9.58 15.59 -0.10
C ILE A 138 -8.19 16.23 -0.08
N ARG A 139 -8.06 17.48 -0.54
CA ARG A 139 -6.77 18.19 -0.64
C ARG A 139 -5.68 17.31 -1.26
N ALA A 140 -6.04 16.61 -2.33
CA ALA A 140 -5.23 15.56 -2.92
C ALA A 140 -3.89 16.09 -3.46
N PRO A 141 -2.81 15.31 -3.38
CA PRO A 141 -1.60 15.59 -4.13
C PRO A 141 -1.82 15.30 -5.63
N ARG A 142 -0.90 15.75 -6.47
CA ARG A 142 -0.89 15.48 -7.91
C ARG A 142 0.35 14.68 -8.28
N MET A 143 0.19 13.54 -8.95
CA MET A 143 1.30 12.90 -9.65
C MET A 143 1.55 13.65 -10.94
N THR A 144 2.73 14.25 -11.08
CA THR A 144 3.11 15.04 -12.25
C THR A 144 3.90 14.23 -13.27
N LYS A 145 4.53 13.15 -12.82
CA LYS A 145 5.32 12.23 -13.66
C LYS A 145 5.35 10.84 -13.02
N VAL A 146 5.38 9.82 -13.86
CA VAL A 146 5.63 8.43 -13.49
C VAL A 146 6.69 7.84 -14.43
N GLY A 147 7.46 6.85 -13.93
CA GLY A 147 8.45 6.13 -14.72
C GLY A 147 7.82 5.12 -15.68
N ASP A 148 8.63 4.59 -16.60
CA ASP A 148 8.16 3.68 -17.65
C ASP A 148 7.64 2.33 -17.10
N ASP A 149 8.13 1.88 -15.95
CA ASP A 149 7.68 0.65 -15.28
C ASP A 149 6.45 0.86 -14.38
N VAL A 150 5.88 2.06 -14.35
CA VAL A 150 4.69 2.40 -13.57
C VAL A 150 3.45 2.30 -14.44
N GLU A 151 2.58 1.36 -14.10
CA GLU A 151 1.27 1.20 -14.75
C GLU A 151 0.29 2.23 -14.20
N VAL A 152 -0.31 3.03 -15.08
CA VAL A 152 -1.39 3.96 -14.75
C VAL A 152 -2.71 3.22 -14.85
N LEU A 153 -3.41 3.07 -13.72
CA LEU A 153 -4.69 2.37 -13.62
C LEU A 153 -5.89 3.31 -13.72
N ALA A 154 -5.69 4.58 -13.37
CA ALA A 154 -6.66 5.65 -13.58
C ALA A 154 -5.95 7.00 -13.66
N ASP A 155 -6.50 7.91 -14.44
CA ASP A 155 -6.08 9.31 -14.48
C ASP A 155 -7.25 10.28 -14.25
N ARG A 156 -6.90 11.52 -13.91
CA ARG A 156 -7.81 12.66 -13.84
C ARG A 156 -7.16 13.84 -14.55
N GLU A 157 -7.82 14.36 -15.58
CA GLU A 157 -7.34 15.53 -16.34
C GLU A 157 -5.91 15.36 -16.88
N GLY A 158 -5.55 14.11 -17.26
CA GLY A 158 -4.22 13.78 -17.78
C GLY A 158 -3.15 13.56 -16.70
N PHE A 159 -3.51 13.57 -15.41
CA PHE A 159 -2.62 13.25 -14.31
C PHE A 159 -2.95 11.89 -13.73
N PRO A 160 -1.96 11.00 -13.53
CA PRO A 160 -2.18 9.73 -12.85
C PRO A 160 -2.76 9.91 -11.45
N VAL A 161 -3.81 9.16 -11.11
CA VAL A 161 -4.44 9.19 -9.78
C VAL A 161 -4.45 7.84 -9.08
N LEU A 162 -4.30 6.75 -9.83
CA LEU A 162 -4.09 5.41 -9.32
C LEU A 162 -3.01 4.73 -10.14
N VAL A 163 -1.97 4.25 -9.50
CA VAL A 163 -0.82 3.62 -10.18
C VAL A 163 -0.37 2.35 -9.47
N ARG A 164 0.31 1.48 -10.24
CA ARG A 164 0.98 0.29 -9.73
C ARG A 164 2.39 0.19 -10.29
N GLN A 165 3.35 -0.19 -9.44
CA GLN A 165 4.71 -0.56 -9.83
C GLN A 165 5.10 -1.84 -9.12
N GLY A 166 5.06 -2.97 -9.83
CA GLY A 166 5.31 -4.28 -9.25
C GLY A 166 4.36 -4.60 -8.08
N HIS A 167 4.90 -4.62 -6.86
CA HIS A 167 4.15 -4.86 -5.63
C HIS A 167 3.69 -3.58 -4.91
N LEU A 168 4.04 -2.41 -5.44
CA LEU A 168 3.64 -1.12 -4.89
C LEU A 168 2.39 -0.59 -5.58
N MET A 169 1.50 0.02 -4.82
CA MET A 169 0.36 0.80 -5.31
C MET A 169 0.33 2.18 -4.68
N ALA A 170 -0.17 3.17 -5.42
CA ALA A 170 -0.43 4.49 -4.86
C ALA A 170 -1.69 5.11 -5.48
N ALA A 171 -2.47 5.79 -4.64
CA ALA A 171 -3.62 6.59 -5.03
C ALA A 171 -3.51 8.02 -4.49
N THR A 172 -3.85 9.03 -5.29
CA THR A 172 -3.92 10.41 -4.82
C THR A 172 -5.23 10.72 -4.11
N PHE A 173 -6.22 9.86 -4.22
CA PHE A 173 -7.54 9.93 -3.61
C PHE A 173 -7.69 8.96 -2.43
N HIS A 174 -8.88 8.91 -1.83
CA HIS A 174 -9.23 8.12 -0.65
C HIS A 174 -10.20 6.98 -1.02
N PRO A 175 -9.72 5.82 -1.52
CA PRO A 175 -10.59 4.70 -1.88
C PRO A 175 -11.28 4.06 -0.66
N GLU A 176 -10.75 4.27 0.53
CA GLU A 176 -11.32 3.79 1.79
C GLU A 176 -12.65 4.46 2.15
N LEU A 177 -12.90 5.65 1.60
CA LEU A 177 -14.12 6.44 1.85
C LEU A 177 -15.25 6.11 0.85
N SER A 178 -14.97 5.35 -0.20
CA SER A 178 -15.99 4.85 -1.13
C SER A 178 -16.53 3.48 -0.66
N ALA A 179 -17.73 3.13 -1.11
CA ALA A 179 -18.26 1.77 -0.98
C ALA A 179 -17.62 0.80 -1.99
N ASP A 180 -16.94 1.31 -3.02
CA ASP A 180 -16.26 0.52 -4.04
C ASP A 180 -14.96 -0.09 -3.50
N ARG A 181 -14.91 -1.40 -3.41
CA ARG A 181 -13.77 -2.13 -2.85
C ARG A 181 -12.74 -2.59 -3.88
N ARG A 182 -12.92 -2.29 -5.17
CA ARG A 182 -12.05 -2.79 -6.25
C ARG A 182 -10.58 -2.42 -6.06
N VAL A 183 -10.28 -1.22 -5.55
CA VAL A 183 -8.90 -0.80 -5.29
C VAL A 183 -8.26 -1.62 -4.16
N HIS A 184 -8.98 -1.82 -3.05
CA HIS A 184 -8.50 -2.66 -1.95
C HIS A 184 -8.42 -4.13 -2.35
N GLN A 185 -9.38 -4.62 -3.15
CA GLN A 185 -9.36 -5.98 -3.69
C GLN A 185 -8.11 -6.20 -4.56
N LEU A 186 -7.78 -5.26 -5.46
CA LEU A 186 -6.57 -5.32 -6.27
C LEU A 186 -5.32 -5.40 -5.38
N PHE A 187 -5.25 -4.58 -4.32
CA PHE A 187 -4.12 -4.60 -3.40
C PHE A 187 -4.01 -5.95 -2.67
N VAL A 188 -5.11 -6.48 -2.15
CA VAL A 188 -5.14 -7.81 -1.50
C VAL A 188 -4.71 -8.92 -2.46
N ASP A 189 -5.10 -8.83 -3.74
CA ASP A 189 -4.67 -9.78 -4.76
C ASP A 189 -3.16 -9.69 -5.07
N ILE A 190 -2.57 -8.50 -4.99
CA ILE A 190 -1.11 -8.32 -5.08
C ILE A 190 -0.42 -8.98 -3.88
N VAL A 191 -0.94 -8.79 -2.67
CA VAL A 191 -0.41 -9.43 -1.45
C VAL A 191 -0.45 -10.95 -1.58
N LYS A 192 -1.58 -11.52 -1.99
CA LYS A 192 -1.74 -12.98 -2.19
C LYS A 192 -0.76 -13.53 -3.23
N ARG A 193 -0.59 -12.83 -4.35
CA ARG A 193 0.38 -13.24 -5.40
C ARG A 193 1.82 -13.21 -4.89
N ASN A 194 2.19 -12.18 -4.14
CA ASN A 194 3.51 -12.07 -3.53
C ASN A 194 3.80 -13.21 -2.54
N LEU A 195 2.82 -13.60 -1.73
CA LEU A 195 2.91 -14.74 -0.82
C LEU A 195 3.12 -16.06 -1.57
N ASN A 196 2.36 -16.29 -2.63
CA ASN A 196 2.47 -17.52 -3.41
C ASN A 196 3.81 -17.60 -4.16
N GLY A 197 4.32 -16.49 -4.69
CA GLY A 197 5.64 -16.41 -5.30
C GLY A 197 6.78 -16.73 -4.32
N ARG A 198 6.68 -16.29 -3.07
CA ARG A 198 7.66 -16.60 -2.02
C ARG A 198 7.64 -18.07 -1.60
N ARG A 199 6.45 -18.70 -1.53
CA ARG A 199 6.30 -20.12 -1.19
C ARG A 199 6.91 -21.04 -2.28
N SER A 200 6.77 -20.67 -3.55
CA SER A 200 7.34 -21.43 -4.66
C SER A 200 8.87 -21.28 -4.80
N SER A 201 9.47 -20.29 -4.18
CA SER A 201 10.93 -20.07 -4.19
C SER A 201 11.65 -20.58 -2.95
N GLN A 202 10.95 -21.12 -1.94
CA GLN A 202 11.58 -21.82 -0.83
C GLN A 202 11.88 -23.27 -1.24
N PRO A 203 13.12 -23.79 -1.02
CA PRO A 203 13.41 -25.20 -1.21
C PRO A 203 12.49 -26.02 -0.28
N VAL A 204 11.94 -27.11 -0.82
CA VAL A 204 11.24 -28.10 0.00
C VAL A 204 12.28 -28.69 0.95
N GLU A 205 12.22 -28.34 2.25
CA GLU A 205 12.97 -29.08 3.26
C GLU A 205 12.45 -30.52 3.23
N GLU A 206 13.24 -31.42 2.65
CA GLU A 206 13.03 -32.88 2.77
C GLU A 206 13.07 -33.18 4.26
N ALA A 207 11.93 -33.61 4.79
CA ALA A 207 11.85 -34.14 6.14
C ALA A 207 12.70 -35.46 6.12
N VAL A 208 13.91 -35.35 6.64
CA VAL A 208 14.75 -36.52 6.88
C VAL A 208 14.09 -37.31 8.00
N TYR A 209 13.28 -38.26 7.63
CA TYR A 209 12.86 -39.34 8.53
C TYR A 209 14.09 -40.21 8.83
N THR A 210 14.75 -39.92 9.96
CA THR A 210 15.69 -40.89 10.56
C THR A 210 14.89 -42.09 11.04
N GLU A 211 14.98 -43.18 10.30
CA GLU A 211 14.56 -44.52 10.77
C GLU A 211 15.35 -44.85 12.03
N LEU A 212 14.66 -44.86 13.16
CA LEU A 212 15.18 -45.43 14.40
C LEU A 212 15.20 -46.95 14.23
N ASP A 213 16.41 -47.44 14.04
CA ASP A 213 16.77 -48.88 13.98
C ASP A 213 16.41 -49.53 15.35
N VAL A 214 15.29 -50.22 15.38
CA VAL A 214 14.97 -51.10 16.52
C VAL A 214 15.75 -52.41 16.33
N ARG A 215 16.95 -52.48 16.87
CA ARG A 215 17.62 -53.77 17.10
C ARG A 215 17.27 -54.27 18.47
N THR A 216 16.51 -55.36 18.45
CA THR A 216 16.28 -56.36 19.48
C THR A 216 17.59 -56.86 20.10
N GLN A 217 17.67 -56.89 21.42
CA GLN A 217 18.17 -58.04 22.18
C GLN A 217 17.41 -58.12 23.52
#